data_fe60f14a9a77e15ff8c0ea8a84cc137f
#
_entry.id   fe60f14a9a77e15ff8c0ea8a84cc137f
#
_cell.length_a   1.000
_cell.length_b   1.000
_cell.length_c   1.000
_cell.angle_alpha   90.00
_cell.angle_beta   90.00
_cell.angle_gamma   90.00
#
_symmetry.space_group_name_H-M   'P 1'
#
loop_
_entity.id
_entity.type
_entity.pdbx_description
1 polymer ?
#
loop_
_entity_poly.entity_id
_entity_poly.type
_entity_poly.pdbx_seq_one_letter_code
_entity_poly.pdbx_strand_id
1 'polypeptide(L)'
;MINLKSAPLRRWRQLASAWLALIAIAAVFPAAAQSDGDAAVLERRVKATFLYKFLSYVEWPENALPKPNTPFTIAVIGDDALAAELAEFAGGRATEGRSVVVRKVNDPGEAASAHILFVARGENPRLSQLVKATQSKPVLIVTESDGALASGSMINFVVSGGREMH
;
A
#
# COMPACT_ATOMS: atom_id res chain seq x y z
N MET A 1 -59.28 -54.02 16.36
CA MET A 1 -58.48 -53.54 17.50
C MET A 1 -57.04 -53.46 16.98
N ILE A 2 -56.61 -52.26 16.61
CA ILE A 2 -55.28 -52.04 16.09
C ILE A 2 -54.51 -51.28 17.19
N ASN A 3 -53.45 -51.88 17.72
CA ASN A 3 -52.64 -51.40 18.82
C ASN A 3 -51.49 -50.53 18.26
N LEU A 4 -51.60 -49.20 18.37
CA LEU A 4 -50.57 -48.31 18.02
C LEU A 4 -49.53 -48.24 19.18
N LYS A 5 -48.39 -48.90 18.97
CA LYS A 5 -47.23 -48.74 19.86
C LYS A 5 -46.61 -47.37 19.66
N SER A 6 -46.63 -46.57 20.71
CA SER A 6 -45.98 -45.29 20.82
C SER A 6 -44.46 -45.36 20.65
N ALA A 7 -43.94 -44.79 19.59
CA ALA A 7 -42.51 -44.63 19.40
C ALA A 7 -41.96 -43.55 20.35
N PRO A 8 -40.77 -43.71 20.95
CA PRO A 8 -40.28 -42.81 21.97
C PRO A 8 -39.73 -41.48 21.35
N LEU A 9 -40.40 -40.42 21.68
CA LEU A 9 -40.03 -39.00 21.37
C LEU A 9 -38.64 -38.56 21.86
N ARG A 10 -37.94 -39.45 22.57
CA ARG A 10 -36.66 -39.17 23.23
C ARG A 10 -35.49 -39.07 22.25
N ARG A 11 -35.56 -39.71 21.09
CA ARG A 11 -34.46 -39.70 20.10
C ARG A 11 -34.36 -38.39 19.27
N TRP A 12 -35.48 -37.71 19.09
CA TRP A 12 -35.53 -36.45 18.33
C TRP A 12 -34.97 -35.26 19.08
N ARG A 13 -35.04 -35.28 20.42
CA ARG A 13 -34.46 -34.21 21.25
C ARG A 13 -32.93 -34.24 21.27
N GLN A 14 -32.31 -35.39 21.07
CA GLN A 14 -30.85 -35.51 21.04
C GLN A 14 -30.27 -35.15 19.66
N LEU A 15 -31.03 -35.28 18.58
CA LEU A 15 -30.58 -34.83 17.26
C LEU A 15 -30.72 -33.33 17.08
N ALA A 16 -31.71 -32.69 17.69
CA ALA A 16 -31.89 -31.24 17.64
C ALA A 16 -30.79 -30.49 18.42
N SER A 17 -30.28 -31.06 19.53
CA SER A 17 -29.18 -30.43 20.30
C SER A 17 -27.82 -30.54 19.60
N ALA A 18 -27.60 -31.58 18.78
CA ALA A 18 -26.36 -31.74 18.01
C ALA A 18 -26.25 -30.72 16.85
N TRP A 19 -27.38 -30.37 16.24
CA TRP A 19 -27.42 -29.36 15.18
C TRP A 19 -27.26 -27.93 15.69
N LEU A 20 -27.75 -27.60 16.89
CA LEU A 20 -27.56 -26.30 17.54
C LEU A 20 -26.11 -26.08 17.99
N ALA A 21 -25.38 -27.12 18.39
CA ALA A 21 -23.97 -27.02 18.74
C ALA A 21 -23.08 -26.83 17.51
N LEU A 22 -23.46 -27.37 16.34
CA LEU A 22 -22.69 -27.22 15.09
C LEU A 22 -22.81 -25.79 14.49
N ILE A 23 -23.95 -25.13 14.70
CA ILE A 23 -24.18 -23.75 14.23
C ILE A 23 -23.43 -22.72 15.10
N ALA A 24 -23.21 -23.01 16.38
CA ALA A 24 -22.49 -22.11 17.29
C ALA A 24 -20.97 -22.04 17.03
N ILE A 25 -20.37 -23.05 16.38
CA ILE A 25 -18.93 -23.08 16.05
C ILE A 25 -18.62 -22.29 14.76
N ALA A 26 -19.60 -22.06 13.90
CA ALA A 26 -19.42 -21.31 12.65
C ALA A 26 -19.39 -19.78 12.82
N ALA A 27 -19.66 -19.24 14.01
CA ALA A 27 -19.77 -17.78 14.27
C ALA A 27 -18.49 -17.15 14.86
N VAL A 28 -17.39 -17.91 15.01
CA VAL A 28 -16.10 -17.35 15.44
C VAL A 28 -15.21 -17.17 14.21
N PHE A 29 -15.67 -16.34 13.27
CA PHE A 29 -14.73 -15.77 12.28
C PHE A 29 -13.94 -14.65 12.96
N PRO A 30 -12.61 -14.67 12.86
CA PRO A 30 -11.80 -13.66 13.50
C PRO A 30 -12.02 -12.31 12.82
N ALA A 31 -12.60 -11.36 13.53
CA ALA A 31 -12.69 -9.95 13.15
C ALA A 31 -11.28 -9.30 12.97
N ALA A 32 -10.22 -10.00 13.36
CA ALA A 32 -8.84 -9.54 13.25
C ALA A 32 -8.33 -9.43 11.80
N ALA A 33 -8.82 -10.29 10.87
CA ALA A 33 -8.34 -10.27 9.49
C ALA A 33 -8.85 -9.07 8.67
N GLN A 34 -9.96 -8.47 9.06
CA GLN A 34 -10.49 -7.27 8.39
C GLN A 34 -9.76 -6.00 8.83
N SER A 35 -9.33 -5.93 10.09
CA SER A 35 -8.60 -4.76 10.62
C SER A 35 -7.23 -4.58 9.98
N ASP A 36 -6.52 -5.66 9.67
CA ASP A 36 -5.20 -5.60 9.03
C ASP A 36 -5.31 -5.16 7.55
N GLY A 37 -6.35 -5.61 6.86
CA GLY A 37 -6.63 -5.18 5.48
C GLY A 37 -6.95 -3.69 5.40
N ASP A 38 -7.79 -3.20 6.30
CA ASP A 38 -8.20 -1.79 6.35
C ASP A 38 -7.01 -0.89 6.71
N ALA A 39 -6.16 -1.31 7.64
CA ALA A 39 -4.95 -0.59 8.01
C ALA A 39 -3.96 -0.49 6.84
N ALA A 40 -3.75 -1.57 6.09
CA ALA A 40 -2.88 -1.57 4.92
C ALA A 40 -3.40 -0.67 3.79
N VAL A 41 -4.72 -0.64 3.58
CA VAL A 41 -5.37 0.27 2.62
C VAL A 41 -5.19 1.73 3.04
N LEU A 42 -5.41 2.04 4.32
CA LEU A 42 -5.23 3.39 4.85
C LEU A 42 -3.77 3.84 4.74
N GLU A 43 -2.82 2.99 5.10
CA GLU A 43 -1.38 3.27 4.98
C GLU A 43 -1.00 3.60 3.53
N ARG A 44 -1.45 2.78 2.57
CA ARG A 44 -1.19 2.99 1.14
C ARG A 44 -1.75 4.33 0.67
N ARG A 45 -2.98 4.67 1.07
CA ARG A 45 -3.64 5.93 0.71
C ARG A 45 -2.89 7.13 1.29
N VAL A 46 -2.40 7.03 2.51
CA VAL A 46 -1.56 8.06 3.13
C VAL A 46 -0.26 8.24 2.36
N LYS A 47 0.45 7.15 2.04
CA LYS A 47 1.67 7.19 1.23
C LYS A 47 1.43 7.84 -0.15
N ALA A 48 0.37 7.44 -0.85
CA ALA A 48 0.00 8.02 -2.14
C ALA A 48 -0.25 9.54 -2.03
N THR A 49 -0.94 9.97 -0.99
CA THR A 49 -1.21 11.39 -0.74
C THR A 49 0.09 12.17 -0.52
N PHE A 50 1.02 11.65 0.29
CA PHE A 50 2.29 12.32 0.54
C PHE A 50 3.19 12.36 -0.70
N LEU A 51 3.30 11.25 -1.44
CA LEU A 51 4.07 11.22 -2.69
C LEU A 51 3.58 12.26 -3.69
N TYR A 52 2.26 12.41 -3.82
CA TYR A 52 1.67 13.44 -4.66
C TYR A 52 2.00 14.86 -4.16
N LYS A 53 1.89 15.10 -2.85
CA LYS A 53 2.16 16.41 -2.23
C LYS A 53 3.62 16.82 -2.33
N PHE A 54 4.55 15.88 -2.28
CA PHE A 54 5.98 16.18 -2.43
C PHE A 54 6.30 16.85 -3.75
N LEU A 55 5.51 16.65 -4.79
CA LEU A 55 5.70 17.35 -6.06
C LEU A 55 5.63 18.88 -5.93
N SER A 56 4.80 19.39 -5.01
CA SER A 56 4.65 20.84 -4.75
C SER A 56 5.48 21.34 -3.58
N TYR A 57 6.10 20.46 -2.78
CA TYR A 57 6.92 20.84 -1.63
C TYR A 57 8.41 20.94 -1.98
N VAL A 58 8.79 20.36 -3.11
CA VAL A 58 10.18 20.35 -3.59
C VAL A 58 10.36 21.44 -4.63
N GLU A 59 11.38 22.25 -4.48
CA GLU A 59 11.83 23.19 -5.51
C GLU A 59 12.58 22.42 -6.59
N TRP A 60 11.93 22.24 -7.74
CA TRP A 60 12.52 21.52 -8.86
C TRP A 60 13.41 22.44 -9.68
N PRO A 61 14.63 22.01 -10.03
CA PRO A 61 15.49 22.81 -10.91
C PRO A 61 14.87 22.91 -12.31
N GLU A 62 15.19 23.98 -13.04
CA GLU A 62 14.63 24.25 -14.37
C GLU A 62 14.80 23.09 -15.36
N ASN A 63 15.90 22.35 -15.28
CA ASN A 63 16.17 21.20 -16.14
C ASN A 63 15.29 19.98 -15.82
N ALA A 64 14.64 19.94 -14.67
CA ALA A 64 13.66 18.89 -14.33
C ALA A 64 12.34 19.11 -15.10
N LEU A 65 11.99 20.35 -15.35
CA LEU A 65 10.71 20.76 -15.95
C LEU A 65 10.96 21.70 -17.17
N PRO A 66 11.62 21.21 -18.23
CA PRO A 66 12.15 22.05 -19.30
C PRO A 66 11.09 22.78 -20.14
N LYS A 67 9.83 22.33 -20.06
CA LYS A 67 8.70 22.95 -20.81
C LYS A 67 7.53 23.21 -19.85
N PRO A 68 6.71 24.23 -20.09
CA PRO A 68 5.55 24.55 -19.25
C PRO A 68 4.59 23.36 -19.06
N ASN A 69 4.47 22.50 -20.06
CA ASN A 69 3.54 21.35 -20.05
C ASN A 69 4.23 20.01 -19.76
N THR A 70 5.50 20.03 -19.32
CA THR A 70 6.19 18.79 -18.91
C THR A 70 5.45 18.21 -17.70
N PRO A 71 4.93 16.98 -17.77
CA PRO A 71 4.24 16.37 -16.65
C PRO A 71 5.20 16.03 -15.53
N PHE A 72 4.74 16.07 -14.30
CA PHE A 72 5.43 15.40 -13.21
C PHE A 72 5.36 13.89 -13.36
N THR A 73 6.44 13.20 -13.05
CA THR A 73 6.48 11.73 -13.10
C THR A 73 6.83 11.18 -11.73
N ILE A 74 6.00 10.29 -11.22
CA ILE A 74 6.29 9.50 -10.02
C ILE A 74 6.51 8.06 -10.45
N ALA A 75 7.70 7.53 -10.20
CA ALA A 75 8.04 6.13 -10.43
C ALA A 75 7.88 5.33 -9.13
N VAL A 76 7.29 4.16 -9.22
CA VAL A 76 7.11 3.23 -8.09
C VAL A 76 7.77 1.90 -8.45
N ILE A 77 8.65 1.42 -7.57
CA ILE A 77 9.29 0.11 -7.71
C ILE A 77 8.93 -0.78 -6.51
N GLY A 78 8.48 -1.99 -6.81
CA GLY A 78 8.20 -3.03 -5.81
C GLY A 78 6.84 -2.94 -5.10
N ASP A 79 5.97 -1.96 -5.44
CA ASP A 79 4.60 -1.89 -4.91
C ASP A 79 3.58 -1.48 -5.99
N ASP A 80 3.05 -2.49 -6.66
CA ASP A 80 2.04 -2.30 -7.72
C ASP A 80 0.72 -1.73 -7.19
N ALA A 81 0.36 -2.06 -5.96
CA ALA A 81 -0.87 -1.60 -5.34
C ALA A 81 -0.78 -0.11 -4.98
N LEU A 82 0.37 0.35 -4.49
CA LEU A 82 0.62 1.78 -4.27
C LEU A 82 0.65 2.55 -5.60
N ALA A 83 1.25 1.99 -6.64
CA ALA A 83 1.26 2.62 -7.96
C ALA A 83 -0.16 2.81 -8.51
N ALA A 84 -1.04 1.81 -8.35
CA ALA A 84 -2.44 1.91 -8.75
C ALA A 84 -3.22 2.95 -7.94
N GLU A 85 -3.10 2.93 -6.61
CA GLU A 85 -3.74 3.91 -5.71
C GLU A 85 -3.28 5.35 -6.05
N LEU A 86 -1.97 5.52 -6.27
CA LEU A 86 -1.40 6.82 -6.62
C LEU A 86 -1.87 7.31 -7.99
N ALA A 87 -1.98 6.42 -8.98
CA ALA A 87 -2.49 6.76 -10.30
C ALA A 87 -3.97 7.18 -10.26
N GLU A 88 -4.78 6.49 -9.46
CA GLU A 88 -6.17 6.86 -9.21
C GLU A 88 -6.26 8.21 -8.49
N PHE A 89 -5.47 8.40 -7.44
CA PHE A 89 -5.42 9.65 -6.68
C PHE A 89 -5.00 10.84 -7.54
N ALA A 90 -4.00 10.67 -8.41
CA ALA A 90 -3.48 11.71 -9.31
C ALA A 90 -4.37 11.95 -10.52
N GLY A 91 -5.25 11.01 -10.86
CA GLY A 91 -6.12 11.06 -12.04
C GLY A 91 -6.97 12.32 -12.10
N GLY A 92 -6.84 13.08 -13.19
CA GLY A 92 -7.57 14.33 -13.39
C GLY A 92 -7.13 15.51 -12.51
N ARG A 93 -6.09 15.35 -11.70
CA ARG A 93 -5.51 16.41 -10.86
C ARG A 93 -4.28 17.00 -11.52
N ALA A 94 -4.02 18.24 -11.22
CA ALA A 94 -2.81 18.95 -11.62
C ALA A 94 -2.09 19.51 -10.39
N THR A 95 -0.77 19.51 -10.45
CA THR A 95 0.10 20.15 -9.47
C THR A 95 0.88 21.24 -10.19
N GLU A 96 0.78 22.49 -9.73
CA GLU A 96 1.42 23.66 -10.37
C GLU A 96 1.06 23.78 -11.87
N GLY A 97 -0.20 23.49 -12.22
CA GLY A 97 -0.68 23.51 -13.59
C GLY A 97 -0.21 22.36 -14.49
N ARG A 98 0.51 21.36 -13.93
CA ARG A 98 1.06 20.21 -14.65
C ARG A 98 0.32 18.93 -14.30
N SER A 99 0.10 18.08 -15.28
CA SER A 99 -0.41 16.72 -15.02
C SER A 99 0.62 15.87 -14.30
N VAL A 100 0.15 14.82 -13.60
CA VAL A 100 0.98 13.86 -12.91
C VAL A 100 0.84 12.50 -13.57
N VAL A 101 1.97 11.89 -13.93
CA VAL A 101 2.05 10.55 -14.52
C VAL A 101 2.68 9.61 -13.49
N VAL A 102 2.02 8.50 -13.23
CA VAL A 102 2.54 7.44 -12.36
C VAL A 102 3.02 6.28 -13.22
N ARG A 103 4.23 5.78 -12.95
CA ARG A 103 4.83 4.65 -13.66
C ARG A 103 5.27 3.58 -12.68
N LYS A 104 4.98 2.33 -13.01
CA LYS A 104 5.66 1.20 -12.41
C LYS A 104 6.98 1.01 -13.15
N VAL A 105 8.06 0.88 -12.43
CA VAL A 105 9.39 0.70 -13.01
C VAL A 105 10.08 -0.50 -12.37
N ASN A 106 10.90 -1.18 -13.13
CA ASN A 106 11.70 -2.31 -12.65
C ASN A 106 13.18 -2.10 -12.93
N ASP A 107 13.50 -1.19 -13.85
CA ASP A 107 14.87 -0.89 -14.25
C ASP A 107 15.36 0.43 -13.65
N PRO A 108 16.60 0.47 -13.11
CA PRO A 108 17.19 1.70 -12.57
C PRO A 108 17.30 2.84 -13.58
N GLY A 109 17.44 2.52 -14.87
CA GLY A 109 17.51 3.53 -15.93
C GLY A 109 16.17 4.25 -16.13
N GLU A 110 15.05 3.53 -16.01
CA GLU A 110 13.70 4.13 -16.07
C GLU A 110 13.44 5.04 -14.89
N ALA A 111 13.94 4.68 -13.70
CA ALA A 111 13.83 5.46 -12.48
C ALA A 111 14.49 6.85 -12.62
N ALA A 112 15.58 6.95 -13.39
CA ALA A 112 16.33 8.17 -13.59
C ALA A 112 15.56 9.28 -14.37
N SER A 113 14.43 8.93 -14.99
CA SER A 113 13.56 9.87 -15.70
C SER A 113 12.38 10.39 -14.86
N ALA A 114 12.25 9.95 -13.61
CA ALA A 114 11.20 10.38 -12.71
C ALA A 114 11.60 11.64 -11.92
N HIS A 115 10.61 12.36 -11.39
CA HIS A 115 10.81 13.41 -10.40
C HIS A 115 10.83 12.81 -9.00
N ILE A 116 9.94 11.87 -8.71
CA ILE A 116 9.93 11.10 -7.47
C ILE A 116 10.11 9.62 -7.80
N LEU A 117 11.02 8.96 -7.09
CA LEU A 117 11.18 7.51 -7.09
C LEU A 117 10.79 6.98 -5.71
N PHE A 118 9.71 6.21 -5.65
CA PHE A 118 9.37 5.44 -4.46
C PHE A 118 9.95 4.03 -4.58
N VAL A 119 10.64 3.59 -3.54
CA VAL A 119 11.26 2.26 -3.44
C VAL A 119 10.61 1.51 -2.29
N ALA A 120 9.85 0.48 -2.60
CA ALA A 120 9.21 -0.37 -1.62
C ALA A 120 10.22 -1.20 -0.82
N ARG A 121 9.81 -1.66 0.36
CA ARG A 121 10.67 -2.40 1.30
C ARG A 121 11.36 -3.61 0.67
N GLY A 122 10.65 -4.36 -0.19
CA GLY A 122 11.20 -5.52 -0.89
C GLY A 122 12.36 -5.21 -1.83
N GLU A 123 12.47 -3.96 -2.29
CA GLU A 123 13.50 -3.48 -3.20
C GLU A 123 14.71 -2.85 -2.49
N ASN A 124 14.71 -2.80 -1.17
CA ASN A 124 15.81 -2.24 -0.38
C ASN A 124 17.21 -2.79 -0.73
N PRO A 125 17.39 -4.09 -1.05
CA PRO A 125 18.70 -4.61 -1.51
C PRO A 125 19.23 -3.93 -2.78
N ARG A 126 18.34 -3.36 -3.60
CA ARG A 126 18.70 -2.64 -4.84
C ARG A 126 18.84 -1.12 -4.65
N LEU A 127 18.55 -0.60 -3.45
CA LEU A 127 18.51 0.85 -3.19
C LEU A 127 19.81 1.54 -3.58
N SER A 128 20.98 0.99 -3.24
CA SER A 128 22.27 1.59 -3.60
C SER A 128 22.48 1.70 -5.11
N GLN A 129 21.97 0.72 -5.89
CA GLN A 129 22.02 0.76 -7.35
C GLN A 129 21.08 1.85 -7.90
N LEU A 130 19.87 1.98 -7.35
CA LEU A 130 18.89 3.01 -7.72
C LEU A 130 19.41 4.42 -7.41
N VAL A 131 19.98 4.61 -6.23
CA VAL A 131 20.64 5.87 -5.83
C VAL A 131 21.74 6.24 -6.81
N LYS A 132 22.61 5.29 -7.16
CA LYS A 132 23.69 5.53 -8.13
C LYS A 132 23.16 5.89 -9.52
N ALA A 133 22.10 5.25 -9.99
CA ALA A 133 21.50 5.53 -11.30
C ALA A 133 20.84 6.91 -11.37
N THR A 134 20.38 7.44 -10.23
CA THR A 134 19.70 8.74 -10.14
C THR A 134 20.57 9.88 -9.65
N GLN A 135 21.82 9.62 -9.22
CA GLN A 135 22.71 10.56 -8.51
C GLN A 135 22.93 11.91 -9.25
N SER A 136 22.93 11.91 -10.60
CA SER A 136 23.09 13.12 -11.40
C SER A 136 21.79 13.69 -11.95
N LYS A 137 20.67 13.21 -11.45
CA LYS A 137 19.32 13.59 -11.89
C LYS A 137 18.55 14.25 -10.76
N PRO A 138 17.64 15.17 -11.07
CA PRO A 138 16.76 15.80 -10.08
C PRO A 138 15.63 14.82 -9.68
N VAL A 139 15.97 13.76 -8.95
CA VAL A 139 15.05 12.72 -8.50
C VAL A 139 15.00 12.68 -6.99
N LEU A 140 13.83 12.89 -6.42
CA LEU A 140 13.59 12.70 -4.98
C LEU A 140 13.38 11.20 -4.71
N ILE A 141 14.27 10.59 -3.93
CA ILE A 141 14.16 9.17 -3.55
C ILE A 141 13.42 9.07 -2.22
N VAL A 142 12.30 8.36 -2.25
CA VAL A 142 11.43 8.08 -1.09
C VAL A 142 11.41 6.58 -0.86
N THR A 143 11.55 6.16 0.38
CA THR A 143 11.60 4.75 0.79
C THR A 143 10.69 4.47 1.98
N GLU A 144 10.62 3.21 2.39
CA GLU A 144 9.89 2.74 3.57
C GLU A 144 10.65 1.64 4.34
N SER A 145 11.97 1.60 4.19
CA SER A 145 12.80 0.55 4.77
C SER A 145 13.70 1.08 5.88
N ASP A 146 13.96 0.26 6.87
CA ASP A 146 14.90 0.60 7.93
C ASP A 146 16.30 0.83 7.36
N GLY A 147 16.98 1.86 7.83
CA GLY A 147 18.34 2.21 7.39
C GLY A 147 18.43 2.83 5.98
N ALA A 148 17.32 3.02 5.27
CA ALA A 148 17.32 3.52 3.90
C ALA A 148 17.91 4.92 3.76
N LEU A 149 17.74 5.81 4.75
CA LEU A 149 18.35 7.14 4.76
C LEU A 149 19.89 7.06 4.74
N ALA A 150 20.48 6.11 5.48
CA ALA A 150 21.93 5.90 5.45
C ALA A 150 22.42 5.33 4.11
N SER A 151 21.53 4.76 3.33
CA SER A 151 21.81 4.19 2.00
C SER A 151 21.53 5.17 0.85
N GLY A 152 21.18 6.44 1.15
CA GLY A 152 21.01 7.51 0.17
C GLY A 152 19.57 7.87 -0.17
N SER A 153 18.58 7.34 0.55
CA SER A 153 17.21 7.86 0.48
C SER A 153 17.13 9.25 1.10
N MET A 154 16.27 10.09 0.56
CA MET A 154 16.05 11.46 1.04
C MET A 154 14.90 11.55 2.03
N ILE A 155 13.86 10.73 1.82
CA ILE A 155 12.68 10.62 2.69
C ILE A 155 12.44 9.14 2.95
N ASN A 156 12.12 8.80 4.20
CA ASN A 156 11.74 7.44 4.56
C ASN A 156 10.43 7.43 5.33
N PHE A 157 9.43 6.69 4.83
CA PHE A 157 8.21 6.44 5.57
C PHE A 157 8.48 5.44 6.69
N VAL A 158 8.09 5.80 7.90
CA VAL A 158 8.14 4.92 9.05
C VAL A 158 6.73 4.73 9.58
N VAL A 159 6.27 3.49 9.59
CA VAL A 159 5.01 3.12 10.25
C VAL A 159 5.34 2.88 11.72
N SER A 160 5.04 3.86 12.56
CA SER A 160 5.09 3.66 14.02
C SER A 160 3.88 2.82 14.39
N GLY A 161 4.06 1.52 14.55
CA GLY A 161 3.06 0.67 15.19
C GLY A 161 2.80 1.24 16.58
N GLY A 162 1.56 1.66 16.85
CA GLY A 162 1.14 2.17 18.14
C GLY A 162 1.35 1.12 19.23
N ARG A 163 2.54 1.08 19.78
CA ARG A 163 2.82 0.40 21.03
C ARG A 163 2.48 1.41 22.11
N GLU A 164 1.29 1.30 22.66
CA GLU A 164 0.99 1.96 23.91
C GLU A 164 2.03 1.49 24.93
N MET A 165 2.88 2.44 25.37
CA MET A 165 3.72 2.22 26.54
C MET A 165 2.83 2.36 27.76
N HIS A 166 2.65 1.26 28.47
CA HIS A 166 2.11 1.24 29.83
C HIS A 166 3.21 1.63 30.82
#